data_95408bbcb42dd87bf0704d9464831ddd
#
_entry.id   95408bbcb42dd87bf0704d9464831ddd
#
_cell.length_a   1.000
_cell.length_b   1.000
_cell.length_c   1.000
_cell.angle_alpha   90.00
_cell.angle_beta   90.00
_cell.angle_gamma   90.00
#
_symmetry.space_group_name_H-M   'P 1'
#
loop_
_entity.id
_entity.type
_entity.pdbx_description
1 polymer ?
#
loop_
_entity_poly.entity_id
_entity_poly.type
_entity_poly.pdbx_seq_one_letter_code
_entity_poly.pdbx_strand_id
1 'polypeptide(L)'
;MRSPTKKSSKAKKKSPAPRTAARKSARANNTSAGAWFEKLVAVQKRLRAPQGCPWDREQTHATLRPYLIEEAYEVIDALDSGDDAKFAEEMGDLLLQVVFHSEIAREQERFSVADVLREIHDKMVRRHPHVFGDARARNSAEVLKNWELIKASERLGKDSSSDNGTSKLQLKPTSLLDGVSRGQPAMLQGLQLTRKAARAGFDWHDADGIFEKLREEMAEVRHALAEKDSKKAEEELGDLLFAVVNLARFVQVDPEIALKKANGKFQRRFMEMEKAARQSDRTFDAMPRGDKESLWNAVKHGEKKSADALKAGNGESQSLKPQPSRMSASNGR
;
A
#
# COMPACT_ATOMS: atom_id res chain seq x y z
N MET A 1 66.47 -58.31 32.77
CA MET A 1 67.15 -57.29 31.99
C MET A 1 66.09 -56.34 31.46
N ARG A 2 66.31 -55.07 31.50
CA ARG A 2 65.37 -53.96 31.58
C ARG A 2 64.56 -53.72 30.31
N SER A 3 63.21 -53.68 30.45
CA SER A 3 62.31 -53.14 29.43
C SER A 3 62.29 -51.61 29.48
N PRO A 4 62.15 -50.88 28.32
CA PRO A 4 61.92 -49.46 28.33
C PRO A 4 60.44 -49.14 28.16
N THR A 5 60.00 -48.17 28.94
CA THR A 5 58.69 -47.59 29.07
C THR A 5 58.25 -46.90 27.81
N LYS A 6 56.99 -47.18 27.37
CA LYS A 6 56.25 -46.40 26.32
C LYS A 6 55.73 -45.13 26.89
N LYS A 7 56.13 -43.96 26.33
CA LYS A 7 55.49 -42.64 26.53
C LYS A 7 54.32 -42.54 25.65
N SER A 8 53.14 -42.37 26.24
CA SER A 8 51.86 -42.00 25.56
C SER A 8 51.86 -40.53 25.21
N SER A 9 51.85 -40.21 23.93
CA SER A 9 51.59 -38.84 23.45
C SER A 9 50.09 -38.60 23.22
N LYS A 10 49.49 -37.73 24.04
CA LYS A 10 48.11 -37.25 23.84
C LYS A 10 48.05 -36.31 22.62
N ALA A 11 47.43 -36.76 21.55
CA ALA A 11 47.09 -35.95 20.41
C ALA A 11 45.93 -35.01 20.77
N LYS A 12 46.19 -33.72 20.76
CA LYS A 12 45.14 -32.69 20.86
C LYS A 12 44.32 -32.68 19.58
N LYS A 13 43.04 -33.05 19.70
CA LYS A 13 42.03 -32.83 18.63
C LYS A 13 41.84 -31.33 18.45
N LYS A 14 42.23 -30.79 17.30
CA LYS A 14 41.87 -29.45 16.84
C LYS A 14 40.42 -29.49 16.36
N SER A 15 39.57 -28.68 16.98
CA SER A 15 38.23 -28.37 16.49
C SER A 15 38.30 -27.65 15.15
N PRO A 16 37.43 -27.97 14.16
CA PRO A 16 37.42 -27.24 12.92
C PRO A 16 36.82 -25.86 13.14
N ALA A 17 37.49 -24.83 12.66
CA ALA A 17 36.99 -23.47 12.59
C ALA A 17 35.73 -23.36 11.71
N PRO A 18 34.79 -22.43 12.01
CA PRO A 18 33.60 -22.24 11.18
C PRO A 18 34.02 -21.75 9.81
N ARG A 19 33.65 -22.52 8.78
CA ARG A 19 33.79 -22.13 7.39
C ARG A 19 32.81 -20.94 7.15
N THR A 20 33.33 -19.73 7.19
CA THR A 20 32.68 -18.58 6.60
C THR A 20 32.54 -18.86 5.13
N ALA A 21 31.32 -19.20 4.70
CA ALA A 21 30.93 -19.24 3.30
C ALA A 21 31.08 -17.81 2.75
N ALA A 22 32.20 -17.57 2.07
CA ALA A 22 32.37 -16.39 1.26
C ALA A 22 31.27 -16.41 0.17
N ARG A 23 30.22 -15.65 0.40
CA ARG A 23 29.20 -15.33 -0.60
C ARG A 23 29.94 -14.64 -1.74
N LYS A 24 30.21 -15.38 -2.81
CA LYS A 24 30.65 -14.79 -4.08
C LYS A 24 29.51 -13.86 -4.50
N SER A 25 29.64 -12.57 -4.20
CA SER A 25 28.83 -11.56 -4.82
C SER A 25 29.14 -11.64 -6.31
N ALA A 26 28.18 -12.13 -7.09
CA ALA A 26 28.20 -11.93 -8.51
C ALA A 26 28.46 -10.42 -8.73
N ARG A 27 29.48 -10.08 -9.52
CA ARG A 27 29.67 -8.72 -10.03
C ARG A 27 28.39 -8.36 -10.80
N ALA A 28 27.42 -7.80 -10.11
CA ALA A 28 26.33 -7.07 -10.74
C ALA A 28 27.01 -6.00 -11.61
N ASN A 29 26.74 -5.99 -12.90
CA ASN A 29 27.09 -4.91 -13.79
C ASN A 29 26.73 -3.61 -13.08
N ASN A 30 27.69 -2.74 -12.81
CA ASN A 30 27.55 -1.53 -12.01
C ASN A 30 26.84 -0.43 -12.83
N THR A 31 25.72 -0.80 -13.46
CA THR A 31 24.86 0.12 -14.22
C THR A 31 24.01 0.87 -13.19
N SER A 32 24.13 2.20 -13.15
CA SER A 32 23.38 3.04 -12.23
C SER A 32 21.86 2.94 -12.46
N ALA A 33 21.07 3.24 -11.44
CA ALA A 33 19.61 3.30 -11.56
C ALA A 33 19.17 4.25 -12.69
N GLY A 34 19.86 5.39 -12.85
CA GLY A 34 19.59 6.33 -13.94
C GLY A 34 19.81 5.70 -15.32
N ALA A 35 20.92 4.96 -15.49
CA ALA A 35 21.19 4.28 -16.77
C ALA A 35 20.19 3.15 -17.08
N TRP A 36 19.65 2.45 -16.07
CA TRP A 36 18.57 1.50 -16.27
C TRP A 36 17.25 2.19 -16.63
N PHE A 37 16.95 3.32 -15.99
CA PHE A 37 15.77 4.11 -16.32
C PHE A 37 15.83 4.64 -17.76
N GLU A 38 16.97 5.17 -18.20
CA GLU A 38 17.18 5.59 -19.60
C GLU A 38 16.97 4.44 -20.60
N LYS A 39 17.43 3.22 -20.27
CA LYS A 39 17.19 2.03 -21.08
C LYS A 39 15.70 1.70 -21.16
N LEU A 40 14.96 1.78 -20.06
CA LEU A 40 13.51 1.55 -20.05
C LEU A 40 12.79 2.56 -20.96
N VAL A 41 13.13 3.83 -20.86
CA VAL A 41 12.60 4.89 -21.74
C VAL A 41 12.92 4.62 -23.20
N ALA A 42 14.15 4.19 -23.51
CA ALA A 42 14.55 3.83 -24.88
C ALA A 42 13.79 2.62 -25.42
N VAL A 43 13.53 1.60 -24.59
CA VAL A 43 12.70 0.44 -24.95
C VAL A 43 11.29 0.89 -25.30
N GLN A 44 10.64 1.68 -24.46
CA GLN A 44 9.26 2.16 -24.70
C GLN A 44 9.15 2.99 -25.96
N LYS A 45 10.11 3.89 -26.18
CA LYS A 45 10.21 4.67 -27.42
C LYS A 45 10.36 3.76 -28.65
N ARG A 46 11.14 2.68 -28.56
CA ARG A 46 11.32 1.73 -29.65
C ARG A 46 10.06 0.91 -29.92
N LEU A 47 9.35 0.49 -28.89
CA LEU A 47 8.08 -0.25 -29.02
C LEU A 47 7.01 0.59 -29.74
N ARG A 48 6.97 1.89 -29.52
CA ARG A 48 6.02 2.80 -30.18
C ARG A 48 6.49 3.38 -31.51
N ALA A 49 7.73 3.12 -31.93
CA ALA A 49 8.24 3.59 -33.21
C ALA A 49 7.45 2.98 -34.41
N PRO A 50 7.48 3.55 -35.61
CA PRO A 50 6.73 3.06 -36.79
C PRO A 50 6.92 1.58 -37.09
N GLN A 51 8.10 1.01 -36.79
CA GLN A 51 8.44 -0.41 -36.93
C GLN A 51 8.47 -1.16 -35.59
N GLY A 52 7.84 -0.59 -34.55
CA GLY A 52 7.74 -1.18 -33.22
C GLY A 52 6.57 -2.16 -33.10
N CYS A 53 6.14 -2.40 -31.88
CA CYS A 53 5.04 -3.29 -31.56
C CYS A 53 3.69 -2.69 -32.00
N PRO A 54 2.87 -3.37 -32.79
CA PRO A 54 1.56 -2.86 -33.21
C PRO A 54 0.65 -2.56 -32.03
N TRP A 55 0.62 -3.43 -31.02
CA TRP A 55 -0.20 -3.26 -29.83
C TRP A 55 0.20 -2.00 -29.04
N ASP A 56 1.51 -1.78 -28.78
CA ASP A 56 1.97 -0.59 -28.07
C ASP A 56 1.63 0.70 -28.82
N ARG A 57 1.70 0.68 -30.14
CA ARG A 57 1.40 1.85 -30.99
C ARG A 57 -0.07 2.25 -30.99
N GLU A 58 -0.97 1.28 -30.83
CA GLU A 58 -2.42 1.51 -30.75
C GLU A 58 -2.85 2.08 -29.40
N GLN A 59 -2.02 1.95 -28.35
CA GLN A 59 -2.39 2.42 -27.03
C GLN A 59 -2.50 3.94 -26.96
N THR A 60 -3.49 4.35 -26.18
CA THR A 60 -3.79 5.75 -25.82
C THR A 60 -3.83 5.91 -24.31
N HIS A 61 -3.83 7.15 -23.82
CA HIS A 61 -4.06 7.38 -22.40
C HIS A 61 -5.37 6.74 -21.89
N ALA A 62 -6.40 6.65 -22.73
CA ALA A 62 -7.69 6.07 -22.36
C ALA A 62 -7.63 4.54 -22.26
N THR A 63 -6.98 3.86 -23.21
CA THR A 63 -6.86 2.39 -23.23
C THR A 63 -5.96 1.87 -22.13
N LEU A 64 -4.99 2.67 -21.65
CA LEU A 64 -4.07 2.29 -20.57
C LEU A 64 -4.62 2.55 -19.15
N ARG A 65 -5.77 3.22 -19.00
CA ARG A 65 -6.34 3.47 -17.66
C ARG A 65 -6.60 2.21 -16.83
N PRO A 66 -7.17 1.12 -17.40
CA PRO A 66 -7.37 -0.11 -16.65
C PRO A 66 -6.05 -0.67 -16.10
N TYR A 67 -5.02 -0.76 -16.95
CA TYR A 67 -3.71 -1.27 -16.56
C TYR A 67 -3.06 -0.45 -15.44
N LEU A 68 -3.13 0.88 -15.48
CA LEU A 68 -2.60 1.71 -14.39
C LEU A 68 -3.26 1.40 -13.04
N ILE A 69 -4.54 1.07 -13.03
CA ILE A 69 -5.26 0.66 -11.82
C ILE A 69 -4.85 -0.74 -11.40
N GLU A 70 -4.77 -1.67 -12.36
CA GLU A 70 -4.37 -3.05 -12.17
C GLU A 70 -2.97 -3.13 -11.53
N GLU A 71 -1.95 -2.52 -12.13
CA GLU A 71 -0.58 -2.48 -11.60
C GLU A 71 -0.52 -1.88 -10.19
N ALA A 72 -1.29 -0.82 -9.93
CA ALA A 72 -1.33 -0.25 -8.59
C ALA A 72 -1.88 -1.23 -7.55
N TYR A 73 -2.86 -2.07 -7.91
CA TYR A 73 -3.40 -3.09 -7.01
C TYR A 73 -2.49 -4.32 -6.90
N GLU A 74 -1.77 -4.69 -7.96
CA GLU A 74 -0.79 -5.78 -7.94
C GLU A 74 0.40 -5.44 -7.06
N VAL A 75 0.88 -4.19 -7.09
CA VAL A 75 1.86 -3.66 -6.13
C VAL A 75 1.38 -3.84 -4.69
N ILE A 76 0.11 -3.55 -4.38
CA ILE A 76 -0.45 -3.72 -3.03
C ILE A 76 -0.51 -5.20 -2.65
N ASP A 77 -0.90 -6.09 -3.57
CA ASP A 77 -0.98 -7.53 -3.32
C ASP A 77 0.41 -8.14 -3.09
N ALA A 78 1.40 -7.73 -3.89
CA ALA A 78 2.78 -8.14 -3.71
C ALA A 78 3.35 -7.68 -2.36
N LEU A 79 3.08 -6.43 -1.97
CA LEU A 79 3.46 -5.90 -0.65
C LEU A 79 2.81 -6.69 0.50
N ASP A 80 1.53 -7.01 0.39
CA ASP A 80 0.79 -7.78 1.41
C ASP A 80 1.24 -9.26 1.47
N SER A 81 1.79 -9.80 0.36
CA SER A 81 2.34 -11.17 0.33
C SER A 81 3.66 -11.32 1.06
N GLY A 82 4.43 -10.23 1.22
CA GLY A 82 5.77 -10.23 1.77
C GLY A 82 6.84 -10.84 0.84
N ASP A 83 6.55 -11.02 -0.45
CA ASP A 83 7.49 -11.47 -1.47
C ASP A 83 8.20 -10.27 -2.11
N ASP A 84 9.43 -10.00 -1.68
CA ASP A 84 10.22 -8.88 -2.17
C ASP A 84 10.52 -8.95 -3.68
N ALA A 85 10.64 -10.15 -4.25
CA ALA A 85 10.92 -10.33 -5.66
C ALA A 85 9.69 -9.93 -6.49
N LYS A 86 8.51 -10.41 -6.10
CA LYS A 86 7.25 -10.05 -6.71
C LYS A 86 6.96 -8.55 -6.53
N PHE A 87 7.19 -8.01 -5.33
CA PHE A 87 7.00 -6.58 -5.09
C PHE A 87 7.90 -5.70 -5.98
N ALA A 88 9.15 -6.12 -6.23
CA ALA A 88 10.04 -5.40 -7.16
C ALA A 88 9.57 -5.49 -8.62
N GLU A 89 9.00 -6.63 -9.05
CA GLU A 89 8.39 -6.84 -10.36
C GLU A 89 7.23 -5.88 -10.57
N GLU A 90 6.22 -5.91 -9.70
CA GLU A 90 5.02 -5.07 -9.81
C GLU A 90 5.33 -3.56 -9.72
N MET A 91 6.32 -3.17 -8.90
CA MET A 91 6.83 -1.79 -8.91
C MET A 91 7.46 -1.40 -10.26
N GLY A 92 8.05 -2.36 -10.96
CA GLY A 92 8.57 -2.18 -12.32
C GLY A 92 7.44 -1.94 -13.32
N ASP A 93 6.36 -2.70 -13.24
CA ASP A 93 5.21 -2.58 -14.13
C ASP A 93 4.43 -1.27 -13.89
N LEU A 94 4.27 -0.86 -12.64
CA LEU A 94 3.75 0.47 -12.32
C LEU A 94 4.64 1.60 -12.87
N LEU A 95 5.97 1.46 -12.79
CA LEU A 95 6.91 2.42 -13.38
C LEU A 95 6.79 2.45 -14.90
N LEU A 96 6.58 1.30 -15.55
CA LEU A 96 6.34 1.20 -16.99
C LEU A 96 5.10 2.01 -17.39
N GLN A 97 4.01 1.98 -16.62
CA GLN A 97 2.82 2.81 -16.90
C GLN A 97 3.17 4.30 -16.94
N VAL A 98 4.02 4.77 -16.01
CA VAL A 98 4.47 6.17 -16.02
C VAL A 98 5.27 6.50 -17.29
N VAL A 99 6.20 5.64 -17.68
CA VAL A 99 7.02 5.83 -18.90
C VAL A 99 6.16 5.75 -20.16
N PHE A 100 5.22 4.82 -20.23
CA PHE A 100 4.32 4.63 -21.36
C PHE A 100 3.43 5.87 -21.59
N HIS A 101 2.77 6.33 -20.56
CA HIS A 101 1.96 7.55 -20.63
C HIS A 101 2.80 8.77 -21.01
N SER A 102 4.04 8.85 -20.52
CA SER A 102 4.94 9.96 -20.84
C SER A 102 5.39 9.92 -22.29
N GLU A 103 5.58 8.74 -22.87
CA GLU A 103 5.95 8.59 -24.29
C GLU A 103 4.78 8.98 -25.21
N ILE A 104 3.55 8.57 -24.88
CA ILE A 104 2.35 9.03 -25.62
C ILE A 104 2.24 10.55 -25.58
N ALA A 105 2.46 11.16 -24.41
CA ALA A 105 2.40 12.62 -24.26
C ALA A 105 3.52 13.32 -25.06
N ARG A 106 4.72 12.73 -25.12
CA ARG A 106 5.86 13.22 -25.91
C ARG A 106 5.55 13.18 -27.41
N GLU A 107 4.93 12.11 -27.90
CA GLU A 107 4.50 12.00 -29.31
C GLU A 107 3.46 13.06 -29.67
N GLN A 108 2.68 13.52 -28.70
CA GLN A 108 1.71 14.59 -28.83
C GLN A 108 2.30 15.99 -28.54
N GLU A 109 3.61 16.10 -28.38
CA GLU A 109 4.34 17.35 -28.08
C GLU A 109 3.84 18.07 -26.80
N ARG A 110 3.32 17.31 -25.82
CA ARG A 110 2.73 17.88 -24.59
C ARG A 110 3.73 17.97 -23.44
N PHE A 111 4.35 16.86 -23.09
CA PHE A 111 5.41 16.73 -22.09
C PHE A 111 6.15 15.41 -22.26
N SER A 112 7.31 15.29 -21.63
CA SER A 112 8.15 14.08 -21.62
C SER A 112 8.29 13.51 -20.21
N VAL A 113 8.90 12.32 -20.11
CA VAL A 113 9.23 11.73 -18.81
C VAL A 113 10.22 12.60 -18.01
N ALA A 114 11.10 13.36 -18.70
CA ALA A 114 12.00 14.31 -18.02
C ALA A 114 11.23 15.43 -17.33
N ASP A 115 10.13 15.89 -17.92
CA ASP A 115 9.25 16.89 -17.31
C ASP A 115 8.53 16.33 -16.08
N VAL A 116 8.07 15.06 -16.15
CA VAL A 116 7.46 14.35 -15.02
C VAL A 116 8.46 14.24 -13.85
N LEU A 117 9.70 13.86 -14.14
CA LEU A 117 10.76 13.73 -13.14
C LEU A 117 11.11 15.09 -12.51
N ARG A 118 11.26 16.13 -13.32
CA ARG A 118 11.54 17.48 -12.85
C ARG A 118 10.41 17.97 -11.94
N GLU A 119 9.16 17.85 -12.37
CA GLU A 119 8.00 18.27 -11.60
C GLU A 119 7.91 17.60 -10.22
N ILE A 120 8.13 16.28 -10.16
CA ILE A 120 8.08 15.58 -8.86
C ILE A 120 9.28 15.92 -7.99
N HIS A 121 10.49 16.03 -8.56
CA HIS A 121 11.70 16.46 -7.85
C HIS A 121 11.49 17.83 -7.20
N ASP A 122 11.14 18.82 -7.99
CA ASP A 122 10.99 20.20 -7.54
C ASP A 122 9.86 20.33 -6.50
N LYS A 123 8.78 19.59 -6.69
CA LYS A 123 7.69 19.47 -5.73
C LYS A 123 8.17 18.91 -4.40
N MET A 124 8.98 17.84 -4.40
CA MET A 124 9.50 17.23 -3.17
C MET A 124 10.46 18.17 -2.44
N VAL A 125 11.38 18.80 -3.15
CA VAL A 125 12.31 19.79 -2.57
C VAL A 125 11.52 20.95 -1.93
N ARG A 126 10.59 21.56 -2.68
CA ARG A 126 9.80 22.69 -2.22
C ARG A 126 8.92 22.37 -1.01
N ARG A 127 8.35 21.15 -0.96
CA ARG A 127 7.45 20.74 0.14
C ARG A 127 8.16 20.23 1.39
N HIS A 128 9.49 20.09 1.33
CA HIS A 128 10.30 19.68 2.48
C HIS A 128 11.37 20.73 2.85
N PRO A 129 10.97 21.99 3.13
CA PRO A 129 11.92 23.05 3.45
C PRO A 129 12.67 22.80 4.77
N HIS A 130 12.20 21.87 5.58
CA HIS A 130 12.88 21.40 6.80
C HIS A 130 14.01 20.40 6.51
N VAL A 131 14.15 19.91 5.27
CA VAL A 131 15.23 19.02 4.82
C VAL A 131 16.15 19.74 3.82
N PHE A 132 15.57 20.50 2.89
CA PHE A 132 16.27 21.13 1.78
C PHE A 132 16.43 22.65 1.91
N GLY A 133 15.93 23.25 2.99
CA GLY A 133 16.00 24.69 3.28
C GLY A 133 16.23 24.96 4.76
N ASP A 134 15.87 26.16 5.22
CA ASP A 134 16.16 26.65 6.57
C ASP A 134 15.00 26.44 7.58
N ALA A 135 13.86 25.95 7.13
CA ALA A 135 12.72 25.70 8.01
C ALA A 135 13.02 24.56 9.00
N ARG A 136 12.39 24.62 10.18
CA ARG A 136 12.52 23.56 11.19
C ARG A 136 11.16 22.91 11.43
N ALA A 137 11.16 21.59 11.60
CA ALA A 137 10.01 20.83 12.07
C ALA A 137 10.49 19.84 13.15
N ARG A 138 9.80 19.82 14.29
CA ARG A 138 10.19 19.02 15.47
C ARG A 138 9.58 17.62 15.46
N ASN A 139 8.48 17.46 14.74
CA ASN A 139 7.73 16.19 14.67
C ASN A 139 6.92 16.11 13.38
N SER A 140 6.37 14.94 13.10
CA SER A 140 5.58 14.66 11.90
C SER A 140 4.30 15.52 11.80
N ALA A 141 3.70 15.92 12.91
CA ALA A 141 2.49 16.74 12.90
C ALA A 141 2.80 18.16 12.38
N GLU A 142 3.94 18.75 12.79
CA GLU A 142 4.41 20.04 12.25
C GLU A 142 4.74 19.93 10.75
N VAL A 143 5.37 18.84 10.32
CA VAL A 143 5.64 18.57 8.90
C VAL A 143 4.34 18.56 8.11
N LEU A 144 3.34 17.81 8.56
CA LEU A 144 2.04 17.71 7.88
C LEU A 144 1.31 19.06 7.81
N LYS A 145 1.34 19.84 8.89
CA LYS A 145 0.75 21.19 8.92
C LYS A 145 1.44 22.11 7.90
N ASN A 146 2.77 22.14 7.89
CA ASN A 146 3.54 22.94 6.93
C ASN A 146 3.27 22.51 5.49
N TRP A 147 3.15 21.20 5.25
CA TRP A 147 2.86 20.63 3.94
C TRP A 147 1.50 21.08 3.40
N GLU A 148 0.47 21.12 4.25
CA GLU A 148 -0.85 21.62 3.84
C GLU A 148 -0.84 23.13 3.56
N LEU A 149 -0.09 23.93 4.33
CA LEU A 149 0.08 25.37 4.06
C LEU A 149 0.79 25.58 2.71
N ILE A 150 1.85 24.84 2.41
CA ILE A 150 2.56 24.93 1.14
C ILE A 150 1.64 24.50 -0.02
N LYS A 151 0.89 23.43 0.12
CA LYS A 151 -0.09 23.00 -0.88
C LYS A 151 -1.18 24.05 -1.13
N ALA A 152 -1.64 24.73 -0.09
CA ALA A 152 -2.62 25.80 -0.22
C ALA A 152 -2.04 26.98 -1.00
N SER A 153 -0.81 27.40 -0.70
CA SER A 153 -0.13 28.49 -1.41
C SER A 153 0.16 28.13 -2.89
N GLU A 154 0.54 26.88 -3.19
CA GLU A 154 0.75 26.41 -4.56
C GLU A 154 -0.52 26.47 -5.42
N ARG A 155 -1.69 26.21 -4.83
CA ARG A 155 -2.97 26.33 -5.55
C ARG A 155 -3.26 27.79 -5.87
N LEU A 156 -3.09 28.68 -4.90
CA LEU A 156 -3.27 30.12 -5.11
C LEU A 156 -2.32 30.68 -6.18
N GLY A 157 -1.06 30.19 -6.20
CA GLY A 157 -0.06 30.58 -7.21
C GLY A 157 -0.34 30.03 -8.62
N LYS A 158 -0.93 28.84 -8.75
CA LYS A 158 -1.28 28.25 -10.06
C LYS A 158 -2.49 28.93 -10.70
N ASP A 159 -3.46 29.37 -9.90
CA ASP A 159 -4.65 30.08 -10.41
C ASP A 159 -4.28 31.47 -10.95
N SER A 160 -3.16 32.07 -10.48
CA SER A 160 -2.68 33.36 -10.97
C SER A 160 -1.82 33.30 -12.22
N SER A 161 -1.34 32.10 -12.63
CA SER A 161 -0.47 31.93 -13.82
C SER A 161 -1.22 31.55 -15.10
N SER A 162 -2.54 31.30 -15.03
CA SER A 162 -3.35 30.91 -16.20
C SER A 162 -4.10 32.06 -16.86
N ASP A 163 -3.92 33.30 -16.40
CA ASP A 163 -4.61 34.45 -16.96
C ASP A 163 -3.62 35.42 -17.64
N ASN A 164 -3.60 35.37 -18.98
CA ASN A 164 -2.99 36.42 -19.81
C ASN A 164 -3.83 37.71 -19.71
N GLY A 165 -3.49 38.53 -18.74
CA GLY A 165 -3.86 39.95 -18.74
C GLY A 165 -5.26 40.30 -18.31
N THR A 166 -5.36 41.05 -17.21
CA THR A 166 -6.52 41.76 -16.65
C THR A 166 -7.48 40.94 -15.79
N SER A 167 -7.12 40.79 -14.57
CA SER A 167 -7.92 41.00 -13.35
C SER A 167 -7.25 40.33 -12.16
N LYS A 168 -6.84 41.08 -11.16
CA LYS A 168 -6.54 40.60 -9.80
C LYS A 168 -7.82 40.09 -9.14
N LEU A 169 -8.38 39.00 -9.61
CA LEU A 169 -9.35 38.22 -8.86
C LEU A 169 -8.56 37.33 -7.91
N GLN A 170 -8.50 37.74 -6.67
CA GLN A 170 -8.16 36.88 -5.54
C GLN A 170 -9.17 35.74 -5.48
N LEU A 171 -8.98 34.67 -6.24
CA LEU A 171 -9.72 33.44 -6.08
C LEU A 171 -9.28 32.81 -4.74
N LYS A 172 -9.98 33.21 -3.66
CA LYS A 172 -9.96 32.45 -2.41
C LYS A 172 -10.42 31.04 -2.75
N PRO A 173 -9.84 29.98 -2.13
CA PRO A 173 -10.36 28.64 -2.29
C PRO A 173 -11.85 28.67 -2.00
N THR A 174 -12.67 28.23 -2.94
CA THR A 174 -14.14 28.28 -2.84
C THR A 174 -14.64 27.33 -1.77
N SER A 175 -13.85 26.30 -1.43
CA SER A 175 -14.16 25.33 -0.39
C SER A 175 -12.88 24.81 0.31
N LEU A 176 -12.99 24.51 1.60
CA LEU A 176 -11.97 23.78 2.35
C LEU A 176 -11.76 22.35 1.83
N LEU A 177 -12.72 21.82 1.07
CA LEU A 177 -12.67 20.50 0.46
C LEU A 177 -11.98 20.48 -0.91
N ASP A 178 -11.65 21.64 -1.47
CA ASP A 178 -11.03 21.74 -2.80
C ASP A 178 -9.71 20.93 -2.88
N GLY A 179 -9.50 20.34 -4.09
CA GLY A 179 -8.32 19.52 -4.39
C GLY A 179 -8.46 18.05 -4.00
N VAL A 180 -9.66 17.58 -3.65
CA VAL A 180 -9.98 16.15 -3.66
C VAL A 180 -10.35 15.79 -5.10
N SER A 181 -9.61 14.85 -5.70
CA SER A 181 -9.84 14.40 -7.06
C SER A 181 -11.16 13.61 -7.15
N ARG A 182 -11.99 13.94 -8.14
CA ARG A 182 -13.23 13.19 -8.43
C ARG A 182 -12.99 11.88 -9.19
N GLY A 183 -11.80 11.67 -9.73
CA GLY A 183 -11.42 10.45 -10.46
C GLY A 183 -10.83 9.34 -9.59
N GLN A 184 -10.87 9.48 -8.26
CA GLN A 184 -10.42 8.45 -7.33
C GLN A 184 -11.50 7.40 -7.07
N PRO A 185 -11.12 6.17 -6.62
CA PRO A 185 -12.06 5.24 -6.02
C PRO A 185 -12.89 5.93 -4.92
N ALA A 186 -14.19 5.64 -4.87
CA ALA A 186 -15.13 6.38 -4.02
C ALA A 186 -14.76 6.34 -2.52
N MET A 187 -14.24 5.20 -2.04
CA MET A 187 -13.79 5.10 -0.64
C MET A 187 -12.60 5.99 -0.34
N LEU A 188 -11.63 6.09 -1.26
CA LEU A 188 -10.48 6.99 -1.11
C LEU A 188 -10.92 8.45 -1.20
N GLN A 189 -11.88 8.78 -2.07
CA GLN A 189 -12.45 10.12 -2.15
C GLN A 189 -13.13 10.50 -0.83
N GLY A 190 -14.01 9.65 -0.31
CA GLY A 190 -14.67 9.83 0.99
C GLY A 190 -13.69 9.99 2.15
N LEU A 191 -12.63 9.17 2.17
CA LEU A 191 -11.56 9.27 3.15
C LEU A 191 -10.85 10.64 3.09
N GLN A 192 -10.58 11.16 1.90
CA GLN A 192 -9.94 12.48 1.75
C GLN A 192 -10.89 13.62 2.12
N LEU A 193 -12.17 13.53 1.77
CA LEU A 193 -13.19 14.51 2.14
C LEU A 193 -13.32 14.60 3.65
N THR A 194 -13.50 13.47 4.33
CA THR A 194 -13.66 13.43 5.78
C THR A 194 -12.39 13.85 6.53
N ARG A 195 -11.19 13.52 6.02
CA ARG A 195 -9.91 14.04 6.56
C ARG A 195 -9.80 15.56 6.47
N LYS A 196 -10.26 16.16 5.38
CA LYS A 196 -10.24 17.62 5.21
C LYS A 196 -11.26 18.31 6.12
N ALA A 197 -12.47 17.75 6.22
CA ALA A 197 -13.50 18.24 7.13
C ALA A 197 -13.02 18.21 8.59
N ALA A 198 -12.43 17.11 9.04
CA ALA A 198 -11.87 16.99 10.37
C ALA A 198 -10.79 18.02 10.68
N ARG A 199 -9.88 18.29 9.73
CA ARG A 199 -8.86 19.36 9.87
C ARG A 199 -9.44 20.76 9.95
N ALA A 200 -10.62 20.97 9.39
CA ALA A 200 -11.37 22.21 9.49
C ALA A 200 -12.16 22.34 10.80
N GLY A 201 -12.05 21.36 11.69
CA GLY A 201 -12.78 21.33 12.96
C GLY A 201 -14.17 20.69 12.86
N PHE A 202 -14.55 20.14 11.72
CA PHE A 202 -15.79 19.38 11.53
C PHE A 202 -15.50 17.89 11.64
N ASP A 203 -15.50 17.38 12.88
CA ASP A 203 -15.21 15.98 13.19
C ASP A 203 -16.10 15.48 14.35
N TRP A 204 -16.20 14.17 14.46
CA TRP A 204 -16.85 13.49 15.56
C TRP A 204 -16.04 13.63 16.86
N HIS A 205 -16.74 13.74 17.96
CA HIS A 205 -16.10 13.81 19.28
C HIS A 205 -15.46 12.46 19.66
N ASP A 206 -16.17 11.37 19.36
CA ASP A 206 -15.76 9.99 19.65
C ASP A 206 -16.31 9.00 18.62
N ALA A 207 -15.95 7.73 18.76
CA ALA A 207 -16.42 6.67 17.87
C ALA A 207 -17.91 6.34 18.10
N ASP A 208 -18.44 6.57 19.28
CA ASP A 208 -19.81 6.21 19.61
C ASP A 208 -20.80 7.03 18.78
N GLY A 209 -20.53 8.31 18.57
CA GLY A 209 -21.34 9.15 17.68
C GLY A 209 -21.37 8.62 16.23
N ILE A 210 -20.23 8.07 15.74
CA ILE A 210 -20.20 7.44 14.41
C ILE A 210 -21.01 6.14 14.40
N PHE A 211 -20.96 5.34 15.47
CA PHE A 211 -21.77 4.12 15.57
C PHE A 211 -23.27 4.42 15.67
N GLU A 212 -23.66 5.52 16.28
CA GLU A 212 -25.05 5.99 16.26
C GLU A 212 -25.49 6.35 14.86
N LYS A 213 -24.67 7.11 14.12
CA LYS A 213 -24.96 7.44 12.72
C LYS A 213 -25.06 6.20 11.82
N LEU A 214 -24.18 5.21 12.01
CA LEU A 214 -24.29 3.95 11.27
C LEU A 214 -25.60 3.21 11.55
N ARG A 215 -26.12 3.27 12.78
CA ARG A 215 -27.43 2.70 13.10
C ARG A 215 -28.58 3.44 12.46
N GLU A 216 -28.49 4.77 12.41
CA GLU A 216 -29.44 5.65 11.73
C GLU A 216 -29.50 5.29 10.24
N GLU A 217 -28.35 5.31 9.51
CA GLU A 217 -28.30 5.00 8.08
C GLU A 217 -28.80 3.57 7.78
N MET A 218 -28.47 2.59 8.64
CA MET A 218 -29.03 1.24 8.48
C MET A 218 -30.55 1.21 8.64
N ALA A 219 -31.14 2.05 9.50
CA ALA A 219 -32.58 2.11 9.68
C ALA A 219 -33.26 2.77 8.44
N GLU A 220 -32.62 3.80 7.87
CA GLU A 220 -33.09 4.51 6.68
C GLU A 220 -33.03 3.61 5.43
N VAL A 221 -31.95 2.83 5.24
CA VAL A 221 -31.91 1.78 4.21
C VAL A 221 -33.05 0.77 4.37
N ARG A 222 -33.34 0.31 5.61
CA ARG A 222 -34.45 -0.64 5.85
C ARG A 222 -35.80 -0.04 5.53
N HIS A 223 -35.99 1.24 5.86
CA HIS A 223 -37.21 1.95 5.55
C HIS A 223 -37.44 2.10 4.05
N ALA A 224 -36.41 2.55 3.31
CA ALA A 224 -36.47 2.67 1.85
C ALA A 224 -36.77 1.32 1.16
N LEU A 225 -36.18 0.23 1.67
CA LEU A 225 -36.47 -1.13 1.17
C LEU A 225 -37.92 -1.56 1.44
N ALA A 226 -38.47 -1.20 2.60
CA ALA A 226 -39.87 -1.52 2.95
C ALA A 226 -40.86 -0.75 2.06
N GLU A 227 -40.52 0.50 1.70
CA GLU A 227 -41.29 1.33 0.78
C GLU A 227 -41.09 0.95 -0.69
N LYS A 228 -40.13 0.07 -1.00
CA LYS A 228 -39.71 -0.32 -2.36
C LYS A 228 -39.21 0.85 -3.19
N ASP A 229 -38.69 1.89 -2.54
CA ASP A 229 -38.07 3.03 -3.20
C ASP A 229 -36.59 2.77 -3.45
N SER A 230 -36.28 2.33 -4.66
CA SER A 230 -34.90 1.98 -5.05
C SER A 230 -33.97 3.18 -5.11
N LYS A 231 -34.48 4.39 -5.41
CA LYS A 231 -33.65 5.60 -5.44
C LYS A 231 -33.26 6.04 -4.05
N LYS A 232 -34.22 6.02 -3.14
CA LYS A 232 -33.95 6.32 -1.73
C LYS A 232 -33.03 5.26 -1.11
N ALA A 233 -33.23 3.98 -1.43
CA ALA A 233 -32.34 2.91 -0.98
C ALA A 233 -30.90 3.07 -1.50
N GLU A 234 -30.69 3.60 -2.72
CA GLU A 234 -29.37 3.92 -3.26
C GLU A 234 -28.72 5.08 -2.50
N GLU A 235 -29.49 6.14 -2.20
CA GLU A 235 -29.04 7.31 -1.41
C GLU A 235 -28.60 6.88 -0.02
N GLU A 236 -29.46 6.22 0.74
CA GLU A 236 -29.17 5.78 2.12
C GLU A 236 -28.02 4.76 2.19
N LEU A 237 -27.91 3.89 1.18
CA LEU A 237 -26.76 3.00 1.08
C LEU A 237 -25.47 3.76 0.84
N GLY A 238 -25.51 4.84 0.07
CA GLY A 238 -24.38 5.75 -0.14
C GLY A 238 -23.95 6.41 1.18
N ASP A 239 -24.89 6.89 1.98
CA ASP A 239 -24.64 7.54 3.27
C ASP A 239 -24.10 6.54 4.30
N LEU A 240 -24.63 5.32 4.33
CA LEU A 240 -24.09 4.23 5.14
C LEU A 240 -22.62 3.92 4.78
N LEU A 241 -22.29 3.82 3.49
CA LEU A 241 -20.90 3.60 3.03
C LEU A 241 -19.99 4.77 3.42
N PHE A 242 -20.49 6.01 3.32
CA PHE A 242 -19.73 7.19 3.73
C PHE A 242 -19.47 7.22 5.24
N ALA A 243 -20.46 6.83 6.05
CA ALA A 243 -20.31 6.70 7.51
C ALA A 243 -19.28 5.60 7.86
N VAL A 244 -19.26 4.46 7.13
CA VAL A 244 -18.23 3.41 7.28
C VAL A 244 -16.84 3.94 6.95
N VAL A 245 -16.69 4.71 5.86
CA VAL A 245 -15.42 5.36 5.50
C VAL A 245 -14.95 6.33 6.59
N ASN A 246 -15.89 7.08 7.18
CA ASN A 246 -15.58 8.01 8.25
C ASN A 246 -15.15 7.28 9.55
N LEU A 247 -15.80 6.17 9.89
CA LEU A 247 -15.34 5.29 10.97
C LEU A 247 -13.93 4.77 10.73
N ALA A 248 -13.66 4.26 9.52
CA ALA A 248 -12.32 3.78 9.15
C ALA A 248 -11.25 4.89 9.33
N ARG A 249 -11.55 6.12 8.87
CA ARG A 249 -10.68 7.27 9.10
C ARG A 249 -10.45 7.55 10.60
N PHE A 250 -11.51 7.52 11.39
CA PHE A 250 -11.46 7.83 12.82
C PHE A 250 -10.56 6.84 13.58
N VAL A 251 -10.63 5.55 13.21
CA VAL A 251 -9.77 4.50 13.79
C VAL A 251 -8.43 4.34 13.04
N GLN A 252 -8.09 5.29 12.15
CA GLN A 252 -6.83 5.33 11.40
C GLN A 252 -6.61 4.12 10.46
N VAL A 253 -7.67 3.55 9.95
CA VAL A 253 -7.66 2.47 8.96
C VAL A 253 -7.95 3.04 7.57
N ASP A 254 -7.24 2.57 6.56
CA ASP A 254 -7.57 2.89 5.16
C ASP A 254 -8.73 1.98 4.71
N PRO A 255 -9.89 2.53 4.30
CA PRO A 255 -11.06 1.75 3.95
C PRO A 255 -10.91 0.93 2.68
N GLU A 256 -10.18 1.42 1.68
CA GLU A 256 -9.89 0.70 0.42
C GLU A 256 -9.06 -0.55 0.70
N ILE A 257 -7.96 -0.38 1.43
CA ILE A 257 -7.09 -1.48 1.84
C ILE A 257 -7.82 -2.48 2.74
N ALA A 258 -8.65 -1.99 3.67
CA ALA A 258 -9.43 -2.86 4.55
C ALA A 258 -10.42 -3.73 3.77
N LEU A 259 -11.12 -3.15 2.80
CA LEU A 259 -12.05 -3.88 1.93
C LEU A 259 -11.31 -4.85 1.01
N LYS A 260 -10.18 -4.45 0.41
CA LYS A 260 -9.34 -5.34 -0.40
C LYS A 260 -8.92 -6.58 0.38
N LYS A 261 -8.45 -6.42 1.63
CA LYS A 261 -8.09 -7.54 2.52
C LYS A 261 -9.30 -8.43 2.86
N ALA A 262 -10.47 -7.83 3.03
CA ALA A 262 -11.70 -8.60 3.26
C ALA A 262 -12.09 -9.42 2.01
N ASN A 263 -11.96 -8.83 0.81
CA ASN A 263 -12.21 -9.51 -0.46
C ASN A 263 -11.26 -10.69 -0.66
N GLY A 264 -9.96 -10.51 -0.47
CA GLY A 264 -8.97 -11.58 -0.56
C GLY A 264 -9.21 -12.71 0.46
N LYS A 265 -9.62 -12.35 1.70
CA LYS A 265 -10.03 -13.34 2.69
C LYS A 265 -11.27 -14.13 2.27
N PHE A 266 -12.27 -13.47 1.70
CA PHE A 266 -13.46 -14.14 1.17
C PHE A 266 -13.10 -15.09 0.04
N GLN A 267 -12.30 -14.63 -0.93
CA GLN A 267 -11.87 -15.44 -2.07
C GLN A 267 -11.11 -16.70 -1.62
N ARG A 268 -10.13 -16.58 -0.73
CA ARG A 268 -9.40 -17.75 -0.20
C ARG A 268 -10.33 -18.75 0.46
N ARG A 269 -11.26 -18.28 1.31
CA ARG A 269 -12.23 -19.15 1.98
C ARG A 269 -13.13 -19.86 0.99
N PHE A 270 -13.58 -19.16 -0.02
CA PHE A 270 -14.43 -19.73 -1.06
C PHE A 270 -13.71 -20.83 -1.85
N MET A 271 -12.45 -20.58 -2.23
CA MET A 271 -11.59 -21.58 -2.90
C MET A 271 -11.37 -22.83 -2.02
N GLU A 272 -11.19 -22.69 -0.71
CA GLU A 272 -11.07 -23.83 0.20
C GLU A 272 -12.41 -24.60 0.33
N MET A 273 -13.55 -23.93 0.29
CA MET A 273 -14.86 -24.59 0.23
C MET A 273 -15.02 -25.41 -1.06
N GLU A 274 -14.68 -24.84 -2.23
CA GLU A 274 -14.71 -25.56 -3.50
C GLU A 274 -13.78 -26.77 -3.50
N LYS A 275 -12.59 -26.64 -2.92
CA LYS A 275 -11.64 -27.72 -2.76
C LYS A 275 -12.19 -28.84 -1.86
N ALA A 276 -12.80 -28.48 -0.73
CA ALA A 276 -13.44 -29.45 0.16
C ALA A 276 -14.63 -30.18 -0.51
N ALA A 277 -15.43 -29.47 -1.30
CA ALA A 277 -16.52 -30.07 -2.08
C ALA A 277 -15.97 -31.10 -3.09
N ARG A 278 -14.93 -30.73 -3.85
CA ARG A 278 -14.26 -31.63 -4.79
C ARG A 278 -13.68 -32.88 -4.12
N GLN A 279 -13.11 -32.76 -2.94
CA GLN A 279 -12.58 -33.88 -2.14
C GLN A 279 -13.68 -34.85 -1.67
N SER A 280 -14.91 -34.39 -1.62
CA SER A 280 -16.09 -35.18 -1.23
C SER A 280 -16.90 -35.65 -2.45
N ASP A 281 -16.32 -35.65 -3.66
CA ASP A 281 -16.97 -36.00 -4.92
C ASP A 281 -18.28 -35.22 -5.17
N ARG A 282 -18.38 -34.01 -4.68
CA ARG A 282 -19.57 -33.15 -4.81
C ARG A 282 -19.26 -31.92 -5.67
N THR A 283 -20.16 -31.60 -6.56
CA THR A 283 -20.13 -30.39 -7.34
C THR A 283 -20.64 -29.23 -6.48
N PHE A 284 -19.79 -28.21 -6.23
CA PHE A 284 -20.09 -27.09 -5.33
C PHE A 284 -21.42 -26.42 -5.70
N ASP A 285 -21.66 -26.15 -6.99
CA ASP A 285 -22.87 -25.47 -7.47
C ASP A 285 -24.15 -26.20 -7.11
N ALA A 286 -24.12 -27.53 -7.17
CA ALA A 286 -25.27 -28.41 -6.88
C ALA A 286 -25.50 -28.62 -5.36
N MET A 287 -24.61 -28.18 -4.50
CA MET A 287 -24.75 -28.33 -3.06
C MET A 287 -25.90 -27.49 -2.50
N PRO A 288 -26.71 -28.02 -1.57
CA PRO A 288 -27.69 -27.26 -0.81
C PRO A 288 -27.03 -26.09 -0.05
N ARG A 289 -27.80 -25.01 0.17
CA ARG A 289 -27.32 -23.83 0.89
C ARG A 289 -26.78 -24.18 2.29
N GLY A 290 -27.46 -25.01 3.05
CA GLY A 290 -27.04 -25.42 4.40
C GLY A 290 -25.69 -26.13 4.42
N ASP A 291 -25.38 -26.93 3.39
CA ASP A 291 -24.07 -27.60 3.26
C ASP A 291 -22.97 -26.57 2.93
N LYS A 292 -23.25 -25.61 2.06
CA LYS A 292 -22.34 -24.49 1.77
C LYS A 292 -22.04 -23.65 3.02
N GLU A 293 -23.06 -23.35 3.82
CA GLU A 293 -22.91 -22.64 5.10
C GLU A 293 -22.07 -23.44 6.11
N SER A 294 -22.26 -24.77 6.14
CA SER A 294 -21.46 -25.68 6.98
C SER A 294 -20.00 -25.70 6.57
N LEU A 295 -19.69 -25.78 5.26
CA LEU A 295 -18.34 -25.69 4.73
C LEU A 295 -17.70 -24.32 5.06
N TRP A 296 -18.42 -23.24 4.88
CA TRP A 296 -17.96 -21.90 5.23
C TRP A 296 -17.54 -21.80 6.69
N ASN A 297 -18.37 -22.32 7.59
CA ASN A 297 -18.09 -22.32 9.02
C ASN A 297 -16.87 -23.21 9.36
N ALA A 298 -16.74 -24.37 8.71
CA ALA A 298 -15.59 -25.26 8.89
C ALA A 298 -14.27 -24.57 8.47
N VAL A 299 -14.24 -23.92 7.30
CA VAL A 299 -13.07 -23.16 6.82
C VAL A 299 -12.71 -22.04 7.80
N LYS A 300 -13.69 -21.25 8.27
CA LYS A 300 -13.44 -20.19 9.25
C LYS A 300 -12.85 -20.70 10.57
N HIS A 301 -13.33 -21.85 11.06
CA HIS A 301 -12.81 -22.45 12.30
C HIS A 301 -11.40 -23.02 12.11
N GLY A 302 -11.08 -23.58 10.92
CA GLY A 302 -9.75 -24.06 10.57
C GLY A 302 -8.72 -22.90 10.56
N GLU A 303 -9.04 -21.79 9.93
CA GLU A 303 -8.17 -20.60 9.94
C GLU A 303 -7.90 -20.07 11.35
N LYS A 304 -8.93 -20.02 12.20
CA LYS A 304 -8.78 -19.55 13.59
C LYS A 304 -7.84 -20.44 14.39
N LYS A 305 -7.98 -21.77 14.30
CA LYS A 305 -7.09 -22.73 14.96
C LYS A 305 -5.64 -22.60 14.49
N SER A 306 -5.41 -22.42 13.19
CA SER A 306 -4.08 -22.24 12.63
C SER A 306 -3.44 -20.93 13.10
N ALA A 307 -4.20 -19.84 13.15
CA ALA A 307 -3.72 -18.54 13.64
C ALA A 307 -3.38 -18.57 15.14
N ASP A 308 -4.20 -19.26 15.95
CA ASP A 308 -3.94 -19.40 17.38
C ASP A 308 -2.72 -20.29 17.66
N ALA A 309 -2.51 -21.35 16.87
CA ALA A 309 -1.32 -22.20 16.97
C ALA A 309 -0.01 -21.44 16.61
N LEU A 310 -0.04 -20.57 15.58
CA LEU A 310 1.10 -19.73 15.22
C LEU A 310 1.42 -18.69 16.31
N LYS A 311 0.41 -18.13 16.97
CA LYS A 311 0.62 -17.20 18.09
C LYS A 311 1.23 -17.89 19.30
N ALA A 312 0.79 -19.11 19.63
CA ALA A 312 1.33 -19.92 20.71
C ALA A 312 2.79 -20.31 20.47
N GLY A 313 3.16 -20.72 19.23
CA GLY A 313 4.53 -21.07 18.86
C GLY A 313 5.53 -19.90 18.90
N ASN A 314 5.07 -18.68 18.58
CA ASN A 314 5.91 -17.47 18.65
C ASN A 314 6.07 -16.92 20.09
N GLY A 315 5.20 -17.30 21.02
CA GLY A 315 5.29 -16.91 22.44
C GLY A 315 6.42 -17.61 23.22
N GLU A 316 6.80 -18.82 22.82
CA GLU A 316 7.85 -19.60 23.49
C GLU A 316 9.29 -19.17 23.12
N SER A 317 9.50 -18.49 22.00
CA SER A 317 10.84 -18.07 21.55
C SER A 317 11.33 -16.74 22.17
N GLN A 318 10.55 -16.02 22.94
CA GLN A 318 10.94 -14.73 23.54
C GLN A 318 11.31 -14.79 25.03
N SER A 319 11.34 -15.97 25.67
CA SER A 319 11.63 -16.09 27.11
C SER A 319 13.10 -16.35 27.48
N LEU A 320 14.05 -16.31 26.55
CA LEU A 320 15.48 -16.35 26.86
C LEU A 320 16.02 -14.93 27.12
N LYS A 321 15.77 -14.43 28.34
CA LYS A 321 16.49 -13.25 28.89
C LYS A 321 17.96 -13.63 29.10
N PRO A 322 18.93 -12.80 28.67
CA PRO A 322 20.33 -13.00 29.02
C PRO A 322 20.50 -12.75 30.53
N GLN A 323 21.16 -13.71 31.20
CA GLN A 323 21.55 -13.54 32.60
C GLN A 323 22.62 -12.44 32.71
N PRO A 324 22.53 -11.55 33.74
CA PRO A 324 23.56 -10.55 33.96
C PRO A 324 24.87 -11.24 34.48
N SER A 325 25.97 -11.01 33.75
CA SER A 325 27.33 -11.41 34.16
C SER A 325 27.67 -10.74 35.50
N ARG A 326 27.96 -11.55 36.50
CA ARG A 326 28.55 -11.13 37.78
C ARG A 326 29.93 -10.52 37.52
N MET A 327 30.06 -9.22 37.64
CA MET A 327 31.35 -8.58 37.82
C MET A 327 31.86 -8.84 39.26
N SER A 328 32.92 -9.61 39.38
CA SER A 328 33.68 -9.76 40.62
C SER A 328 34.42 -8.44 40.91
N ALA A 329 34.08 -7.82 42.03
CA ALA A 329 34.90 -6.77 42.61
C ALA A 329 36.18 -7.40 43.20
N SER A 330 37.35 -7.00 42.70
CA SER A 330 38.61 -7.19 43.41
C SER A 330 39.03 -5.86 44.01
N ASN A 331 38.95 -5.79 45.34
CA ASN A 331 39.66 -4.84 46.17
C ASN A 331 41.19 -5.05 46.04
N GLY A 332 41.96 -3.96 46.00
CA GLY A 332 43.38 -3.99 46.10
C GLY A 332 44.02 -2.61 46.14
N ARG A 333 44.12 -2.05 47.32
CA ARG A 333 45.10 -1.05 47.84
C ARG A 333 45.61 0.05 46.91
#